data_664f9be6fae41444e13624b3a2ad471b
#
_entry.id   664f9be6fae41444e13624b3a2ad471b
#
_cell.length_a   1.000
_cell.length_b   1.000
_cell.length_c   1.000
_cell.angle_alpha   90.00
_cell.angle_beta   90.00
_cell.angle_gamma   90.00
#
_symmetry.space_group_name_H-M   'P 1'
#
loop_
_entity.id
_entity.type
_entity.pdbx_description
1 polymer ?
#
loop_
_entity_poly.entity_id
_entity_poly.type
_entity_poly.pdbx_seq_one_letter_code
_entity_poly.pdbx_strand_id
1 'polypeptide(L)'
;MRKMKLIALKDVCKINMGQSPNSSNYNDYGDGMPFFQGNADFGERYPITRVWCNTPTKIAQAEDILISVRAPIGALNYAKEECCIGRGLAAITPDRNKVSQDFIYWALKGKKAELNDKGNGSTFKAISRKILEQTMIPDINFEQQHKCAENLEKIYGIIQNRRKELLALDDLIKARFVEMFGSIHESTKYPYIAVKDLTDVISGGTPSRDRSEYWYNGTIPWVKTTELQNNVIKNVDEHITESGLAGSSAKMVPIGTVLVAMYGQGKTRGMTAYLGIEASTNQACACILPSEKIDSMFMWKYFELSYDKLRSLAQGAGQPNLNGNMIKNFQVLVPPIELQKEFVSFVEQVDKSKLMFQKLHQKLNILQQKAGDI
;
A
#
# COMPACT_ATOMS: atom_id res chain seq x y z
N MET A 1 -7.50 -35.56 -11.68
CA MET A 1 -6.68 -35.02 -10.56
C MET A 1 -6.99 -35.83 -9.31
N ARG A 2 -5.97 -36.40 -8.64
CA ARG A 2 -6.18 -37.05 -7.33
C ARG A 2 -6.64 -35.97 -6.34
N LYS A 3 -7.76 -36.21 -5.66
CA LYS A 3 -8.26 -35.31 -4.60
C LYS A 3 -7.21 -35.29 -3.49
N MET A 4 -6.67 -34.10 -3.19
CA MET A 4 -5.65 -33.96 -2.13
C MET A 4 -6.27 -34.35 -0.79
N LYS A 5 -5.56 -35.13 -0.01
CA LYS A 5 -5.97 -35.48 1.35
C LYS A 5 -5.76 -34.28 2.27
N LEU A 6 -6.70 -33.99 3.11
CA LEU A 6 -6.66 -32.86 4.05
C LEU A 6 -6.74 -33.37 5.48
N ILE A 7 -6.08 -32.67 6.40
CA ILE A 7 -6.10 -32.92 7.85
C ILE A 7 -6.50 -31.63 8.59
N ALA A 8 -7.22 -31.76 9.68
CA ALA A 8 -7.60 -30.61 10.48
C ALA A 8 -6.42 -30.12 11.34
N LEU A 9 -6.28 -28.81 11.49
CA LEU A 9 -5.17 -28.20 12.24
C LEU A 9 -5.07 -28.72 13.67
N LYS A 10 -6.21 -29.00 14.34
CA LYS A 10 -6.26 -29.56 15.69
C LYS A 10 -5.60 -30.95 15.82
N ASP A 11 -5.52 -31.74 14.76
CA ASP A 11 -4.98 -33.09 14.77
C ASP A 11 -3.45 -33.11 14.73
N VAL A 12 -2.86 -31.99 14.36
CA VAL A 12 -1.39 -31.82 14.18
C VAL A 12 -0.81 -30.59 14.92
N CYS A 13 -1.64 -29.76 15.55
CA CYS A 13 -1.20 -28.57 16.27
C CYS A 13 -1.99 -28.39 17.56
N LYS A 14 -1.33 -27.90 18.61
CA LYS A 14 -1.96 -27.34 19.79
C LYS A 14 -2.30 -25.87 19.54
N ILE A 15 -3.50 -25.43 19.91
CA ILE A 15 -3.95 -24.04 19.75
C ILE A 15 -4.17 -23.41 21.11
N ASN A 16 -3.50 -22.31 21.39
CA ASN A 16 -3.61 -21.52 22.60
C ASN A 16 -4.17 -20.14 22.27
N MET A 17 -5.44 -19.88 22.61
CA MET A 17 -6.06 -18.56 22.41
C MET A 17 -5.54 -17.58 23.46
N GLY A 18 -5.12 -16.41 23.01
CA GLY A 18 -4.62 -15.38 23.89
C GLY A 18 -5.72 -14.74 24.77
N GLN A 19 -5.28 -14.22 25.89
CA GLN A 19 -6.11 -13.50 26.86
C GLN A 19 -5.32 -12.31 27.39
N SER A 20 -5.87 -11.11 27.26
CA SER A 20 -5.20 -9.92 27.76
C SER A 20 -5.17 -9.91 29.29
N PRO A 21 -4.01 -9.77 29.91
CA PRO A 21 -3.89 -9.51 31.36
C PRO A 21 -4.55 -8.19 31.75
N ASN A 22 -4.60 -7.90 33.04
CA ASN A 22 -5.02 -6.58 33.52
C ASN A 22 -4.01 -5.51 33.05
N SER A 23 -4.49 -4.38 32.58
CA SER A 23 -3.65 -3.29 32.08
C SER A 23 -2.71 -2.70 33.13
N SER A 24 -3.01 -2.83 34.41
CA SER A 24 -2.11 -2.44 35.51
C SER A 24 -0.79 -3.25 35.55
N ASN A 25 -0.74 -4.40 34.86
CA ASN A 25 0.44 -5.25 34.78
C ASN A 25 1.31 -4.96 33.56
N TYR A 26 0.98 -3.92 32.77
CA TYR A 26 1.74 -3.53 31.58
C TYR A 26 2.77 -2.48 31.93
N ASN A 27 3.93 -2.55 31.28
CA ASN A 27 4.98 -1.56 31.36
C ASN A 27 5.75 -1.45 30.03
N ASP A 28 6.53 -0.40 29.85
CA ASP A 28 7.35 -0.12 28.67
C ASP A 28 8.86 -0.11 28.98
N TYR A 29 9.24 -0.47 30.20
CA TYR A 29 10.62 -0.47 30.68
C TYR A 29 11.25 -1.86 30.84
N GLY A 30 10.56 -2.92 30.38
CA GLY A 30 11.16 -4.26 30.25
C GLY A 30 10.94 -5.19 31.46
N ASP A 31 10.03 -4.86 32.41
CA ASP A 31 9.74 -5.75 33.54
C ASP A 31 8.76 -6.86 33.14
N GLY A 32 9.20 -8.11 33.28
CA GLY A 32 8.43 -9.29 32.97
C GLY A 32 8.60 -9.81 31.54
N MET A 33 7.56 -10.38 30.98
CA MET A 33 7.55 -11.07 29.68
C MET A 33 7.08 -10.13 28.56
N PRO A 34 7.64 -10.20 27.33
CA PRO A 34 7.10 -9.48 26.17
C PRO A 34 5.61 -9.76 26.02
N PHE A 35 4.81 -8.70 25.79
CA PHE A 35 3.37 -8.81 25.61
C PHE A 35 2.94 -8.32 24.24
N PHE A 36 2.24 -9.18 23.51
CA PHE A 36 1.69 -8.89 22.17
C PHE A 36 0.17 -9.00 22.20
N GLN A 37 -0.50 -7.91 21.89
CA GLN A 37 -1.96 -7.86 21.98
C GLN A 37 -2.66 -8.22 20.69
N GLY A 38 -2.03 -7.93 19.54
CA GLY A 38 -2.65 -8.13 18.24
C GLY A 38 -1.69 -7.89 17.07
N ASN A 39 -2.27 -7.82 15.87
CA ASN A 39 -1.52 -7.61 14.62
C ASN A 39 -0.67 -6.32 14.59
N ALA A 40 -1.01 -5.30 15.38
CA ALA A 40 -0.23 -4.06 15.44
C ALA A 40 1.19 -4.26 15.98
N ASP A 41 1.42 -5.36 16.69
CA ASP A 41 2.72 -5.72 17.26
C ASP A 41 3.57 -6.55 16.29
N PHE A 42 2.99 -7.02 15.17
CA PHE A 42 3.67 -7.88 14.22
C PHE A 42 4.67 -7.09 13.36
N GLY A 43 5.89 -7.63 13.28
CA GLY A 43 6.91 -7.21 12.35
C GLY A 43 6.93 -8.08 11.08
N GLU A 44 8.06 -8.14 10.40
CA GLU A 44 8.19 -8.93 9.15
C GLU A 44 8.05 -10.44 9.40
N ARG A 45 8.73 -10.96 10.40
CA ARG A 45 8.74 -12.39 10.80
C ARG A 45 8.48 -12.59 12.28
N TYR A 46 8.89 -11.65 13.11
CA TYR A 46 8.78 -11.67 14.55
C TYR A 46 8.10 -10.40 15.04
N PRO A 47 7.36 -10.47 16.17
CA PRO A 47 6.76 -9.28 16.75
C PRO A 47 7.82 -8.28 17.21
N ILE A 48 7.44 -7.00 17.25
CA ILE A 48 8.26 -5.91 17.78
C ILE A 48 7.80 -5.64 19.22
N THR A 49 8.64 -5.92 20.19
CA THR A 49 8.35 -5.72 21.60
C THR A 49 8.29 -4.23 21.92
N ARG A 50 7.17 -3.77 22.45
CA ARG A 50 6.93 -2.40 22.92
C ARG A 50 6.37 -2.36 24.33
N VAL A 51 5.76 -3.47 24.77
CA VAL A 51 5.10 -3.60 26.06
C VAL A 51 5.51 -4.92 26.68
N TRP A 52 5.71 -4.91 28.00
CA TRP A 52 5.97 -6.08 28.83
C TRP A 52 4.84 -6.28 29.84
N CYS A 53 4.72 -7.50 30.34
CA CYS A 53 3.73 -7.86 31.33
C CYS A 53 4.38 -8.70 32.44
N ASN A 54 4.27 -8.25 33.69
CA ASN A 54 4.83 -8.94 34.86
C ASN A 54 3.93 -10.06 35.40
N THR A 55 2.65 -10.13 34.93
CA THR A 55 1.70 -11.18 35.34
C THR A 55 1.02 -11.76 34.09
N PRO A 56 1.73 -12.58 33.29
CA PRO A 56 1.18 -13.12 32.04
C PRO A 56 0.03 -14.11 32.29
N THR A 57 -0.99 -14.06 31.41
CA THR A 57 -2.17 -14.95 31.50
C THR A 57 -2.12 -16.12 30.52
N LYS A 58 -1.71 -15.87 29.29
CA LYS A 58 -1.54 -16.85 28.23
C LYS A 58 -0.18 -16.67 27.58
N ILE A 59 0.60 -17.74 27.57
CA ILE A 59 1.99 -17.73 27.12
C ILE A 59 2.08 -18.53 25.83
N ALA A 60 2.71 -17.94 24.83
CA ALA A 60 3.23 -18.63 23.65
C ALA A 60 4.69 -19.01 23.90
N GLN A 61 5.06 -20.20 23.46
CA GLN A 61 6.44 -20.68 23.54
C GLN A 61 7.28 -20.10 22.42
N ALA A 62 8.61 -20.06 22.61
CA ALA A 62 9.51 -19.71 21.54
C ALA A 62 9.23 -20.57 20.29
N GLU A 63 9.25 -19.92 19.13
CA GLU A 63 8.95 -20.50 17.81
C GLU A 63 7.48 -20.89 17.57
N ASP A 64 6.55 -20.73 18.53
CA ASP A 64 5.13 -20.84 18.20
C ASP A 64 4.73 -19.92 17.06
N ILE A 65 3.78 -20.36 16.23
CA ILE A 65 3.22 -19.51 15.19
C ILE A 65 2.13 -18.64 15.81
N LEU A 66 2.36 -17.34 15.86
CA LEU A 66 1.37 -16.37 16.31
C LEU A 66 0.46 -15.99 15.15
N ILE A 67 -0.85 -16.09 15.35
CA ILE A 67 -1.86 -15.71 14.35
C ILE A 67 -2.80 -14.65 14.91
N SER A 68 -3.08 -13.60 14.13
CA SER A 68 -4.10 -12.62 14.49
C SER A 68 -5.49 -13.24 14.32
N VAL A 69 -6.30 -13.21 15.40
CA VAL A 69 -7.67 -13.72 15.42
C VAL A 69 -8.72 -12.63 15.37
N ARG A 70 -8.32 -11.36 15.39
CA ARG A 70 -9.16 -10.18 15.18
C ARG A 70 -8.67 -9.41 13.95
N ALA A 71 -9.56 -8.57 13.40
CA ALA A 71 -9.26 -7.80 12.18
C ALA A 71 -7.99 -6.94 12.31
N PRO A 72 -7.05 -7.03 11.36
CA PRO A 72 -7.02 -7.91 10.19
C PRO A 72 -6.68 -9.36 10.57
N ILE A 73 -7.61 -10.31 10.24
CA ILE A 73 -7.48 -11.71 10.60
C ILE A 73 -6.44 -12.44 9.74
N GLY A 74 -5.69 -13.39 10.34
CA GLY A 74 -4.80 -14.30 9.62
C GLY A 74 -3.41 -13.72 9.31
N ALA A 75 -3.00 -12.61 9.94
CA ALA A 75 -1.61 -12.20 9.95
C ALA A 75 -0.79 -13.15 10.84
N LEU A 76 0.45 -13.43 10.43
CA LEU A 76 1.31 -14.43 11.07
C LEU A 76 2.67 -13.84 11.42
N ASN A 77 3.18 -14.24 12.60
CA ASN A 77 4.57 -14.10 13.00
C ASN A 77 5.02 -15.38 13.73
N TYR A 78 6.31 -15.54 13.97
CA TYR A 78 6.84 -16.51 14.92
C TYR A 78 7.10 -15.82 16.27
N ALA A 79 6.83 -16.48 17.38
CA ALA A 79 7.29 -16.04 18.69
C ALA A 79 8.81 -16.17 18.74
N LYS A 80 9.54 -15.07 18.93
CA LYS A 80 11.00 -15.08 19.01
C LYS A 80 11.49 -15.75 20.30
N GLU A 81 10.72 -15.61 21.35
CA GLU A 81 10.94 -16.07 22.72
C GLU A 81 9.60 -16.32 23.38
N GLU A 82 9.59 -16.86 24.59
CA GLU A 82 8.35 -16.96 25.37
C GLU A 82 7.73 -15.57 25.53
N CYS A 83 6.44 -15.46 25.24
CA CYS A 83 5.74 -14.18 25.28
C CYS A 83 4.29 -14.33 25.73
N CYS A 84 3.77 -13.32 26.39
CA CYS A 84 2.37 -13.21 26.75
C CYS A 84 1.57 -12.79 25.52
N ILE A 85 0.44 -13.47 25.25
CA ILE A 85 -0.42 -13.17 24.10
C ILE A 85 -1.81 -12.70 24.55
N GLY A 86 -2.21 -11.55 24.03
CA GLY A 86 -3.51 -10.92 24.28
C GLY A 86 -4.63 -11.49 23.42
N ARG A 87 -5.85 -11.06 23.70
CA ARG A 87 -7.10 -11.53 23.06
C ARG A 87 -7.18 -11.34 21.54
N GLY A 88 -6.25 -10.62 20.92
CA GLY A 88 -6.15 -10.43 19.47
C GLY A 88 -5.34 -11.51 18.77
N LEU A 89 -4.67 -12.40 19.52
CA LEU A 89 -3.76 -13.42 19.02
C LEU A 89 -4.17 -14.81 19.48
N ALA A 90 -3.70 -15.82 18.73
CA ALA A 90 -3.56 -17.19 19.19
C ALA A 90 -2.14 -17.68 18.86
N ALA A 91 -1.61 -18.56 19.70
CA ALA A 91 -0.38 -19.31 19.44
C ALA A 91 -0.73 -20.71 18.94
N ILE A 92 -0.04 -21.14 17.89
CA ILE A 92 -0.19 -22.46 17.28
C ILE A 92 1.16 -23.15 17.43
N THR A 93 1.16 -24.24 18.20
CA THR A 93 2.32 -25.10 18.45
C THR A 93 2.19 -26.36 17.62
N PRO A 94 2.93 -26.53 16.51
CA PRO A 94 2.92 -27.75 15.73
C PRO A 94 3.48 -28.96 16.49
N ASP A 95 2.84 -30.14 16.35
CA ASP A 95 3.42 -31.40 16.77
C ASP A 95 4.54 -31.79 15.79
N ARG A 96 5.79 -31.55 16.19
CA ARG A 96 6.98 -31.73 15.35
C ARG A 96 7.22 -33.17 14.93
N ASN A 97 6.52 -34.14 15.52
CA ASN A 97 6.54 -35.54 15.07
C ASN A 97 5.56 -35.80 13.90
N LYS A 98 4.64 -34.88 13.64
CA LYS A 98 3.61 -35.03 12.60
C LYS A 98 3.75 -34.01 11.48
N VAL A 99 4.17 -32.78 11.80
CA VAL A 99 4.21 -31.69 10.82
C VAL A 99 5.41 -30.77 11.03
N SER A 100 5.92 -30.24 9.93
CA SER A 100 6.93 -29.17 9.92
C SER A 100 6.30 -27.84 10.33
N GLN A 101 6.96 -27.10 11.19
CA GLN A 101 6.54 -25.77 11.64
C GLN A 101 6.41 -24.78 10.47
N ASP A 102 7.41 -24.72 9.59
CA ASP A 102 7.40 -23.82 8.44
C ASP A 102 6.30 -24.20 7.45
N PHE A 103 5.99 -25.50 7.30
CA PHE A 103 4.87 -25.94 6.48
C PHE A 103 3.53 -25.43 7.06
N ILE A 104 3.31 -25.53 8.38
CA ILE A 104 2.09 -24.98 9.03
C ILE A 104 2.03 -23.47 8.85
N TYR A 105 3.13 -22.75 9.02
CA TYR A 105 3.18 -21.30 8.79
C TYR A 105 2.71 -20.94 7.37
N TRP A 106 3.26 -21.61 6.35
CA TRP A 106 2.91 -21.34 4.97
C TRP A 106 1.50 -21.78 4.61
N ALA A 107 1.04 -22.93 5.12
CA ALA A 107 -0.32 -23.39 4.94
C ALA A 107 -1.35 -22.40 5.52
N LEU A 108 -1.12 -21.89 6.73
CA LEU A 108 -1.96 -20.85 7.35
C LEU A 108 -1.90 -19.52 6.59
N LYS A 109 -0.75 -19.14 6.05
CA LYS A 109 -0.59 -17.93 5.25
C LYS A 109 -1.44 -18.00 3.98
N GLY A 110 -1.54 -19.16 3.34
CA GLY A 110 -2.43 -19.41 2.20
C GLY A 110 -3.91 -19.36 2.60
N LYS A 111 -4.27 -19.69 3.83
CA LYS A 111 -5.65 -19.65 4.34
C LYS A 111 -6.15 -18.29 4.84
N LYS A 112 -5.36 -17.23 4.69
CA LYS A 112 -5.71 -15.90 5.21
C LYS A 112 -7.07 -15.38 4.71
N ALA A 113 -7.37 -15.53 3.43
CA ALA A 113 -8.65 -15.09 2.85
C ALA A 113 -9.81 -15.92 3.44
N GLU A 114 -9.69 -17.24 3.43
CA GLU A 114 -10.68 -18.17 4.01
C GLU A 114 -10.95 -17.87 5.49
N LEU A 115 -9.91 -17.65 6.30
CA LEU A 115 -10.04 -17.31 7.71
C LEU A 115 -10.73 -15.96 7.92
N ASN A 116 -10.41 -14.96 7.08
CA ASN A 116 -11.03 -13.65 7.16
C ASN A 116 -12.52 -13.70 6.79
N ASP A 117 -12.90 -14.54 5.82
CA ASP A 117 -14.30 -14.72 5.41
C ASP A 117 -15.12 -15.46 6.47
N LYS A 118 -14.50 -16.38 7.23
CA LYS A 118 -15.10 -17.06 8.37
C LYS A 118 -15.19 -16.21 9.65
N GLY A 119 -14.63 -15.00 9.64
CA GLY A 119 -14.71 -14.08 10.77
C GLY A 119 -16.14 -13.59 11.02
N ASN A 120 -16.59 -13.67 12.27
CA ASN A 120 -17.90 -13.24 12.72
C ASN A 120 -17.81 -11.87 13.42
N GLY A 121 -18.86 -11.04 13.28
CA GLY A 121 -19.00 -9.72 13.91
C GLY A 121 -19.20 -8.60 12.90
N SER A 122 -20.20 -7.75 13.15
CA SER A 122 -20.54 -6.62 12.26
C SER A 122 -19.54 -5.46 12.34
N THR A 123 -19.04 -5.17 13.53
CA THR A 123 -18.12 -4.04 13.78
C THR A 123 -16.67 -4.51 13.95
N PHE A 124 -16.44 -5.66 14.58
CA PHE A 124 -15.11 -6.22 14.83
C PHE A 124 -15.12 -7.72 14.50
N LYS A 125 -14.73 -8.05 13.27
CA LYS A 125 -14.58 -9.45 12.86
C LYS A 125 -13.54 -10.17 13.71
N ALA A 126 -13.89 -11.37 14.18
CA ALA A 126 -12.97 -12.25 14.91
C ALA A 126 -13.24 -13.72 14.56
N ILE A 127 -12.22 -14.56 14.67
CA ILE A 127 -12.34 -16.02 14.55
C ILE A 127 -12.20 -16.68 15.92
N SER A 128 -12.98 -17.75 16.12
CA SER A 128 -12.95 -18.53 17.33
C SER A 128 -11.90 -19.64 17.27
N ARG A 129 -11.57 -20.23 18.43
CA ARG A 129 -10.74 -21.42 18.52
C ARG A 129 -11.25 -22.56 17.61
N LYS A 130 -12.57 -22.79 17.57
CA LYS A 130 -13.19 -23.81 16.72
C LYS A 130 -12.89 -23.62 15.24
N ILE A 131 -12.87 -22.39 14.75
CA ILE A 131 -12.54 -22.08 13.35
C ILE A 131 -11.09 -22.47 13.05
N LEU A 132 -10.14 -22.12 13.94
CA LEU A 132 -8.75 -22.52 13.79
C LEU A 132 -8.59 -24.05 13.85
N GLU A 133 -9.21 -24.70 14.82
CA GLU A 133 -9.17 -26.14 14.98
C GLU A 133 -9.67 -26.91 13.75
N GLN A 134 -10.70 -26.38 13.09
CA GLN A 134 -11.33 -26.98 11.90
C GLN A 134 -10.71 -26.51 10.59
N THR A 135 -9.69 -25.68 10.62
CA THR A 135 -8.98 -25.27 9.41
C THR A 135 -8.28 -26.46 8.79
N MET A 136 -8.60 -26.73 7.52
CA MET A 136 -8.07 -27.87 6.79
C MET A 136 -6.78 -27.49 6.07
N ILE A 137 -5.74 -28.30 6.24
CA ILE A 137 -4.44 -28.16 5.60
C ILE A 137 -4.09 -29.44 4.83
N PRO A 138 -3.18 -29.38 3.83
CA PRO A 138 -2.76 -30.58 3.09
C PRO A 138 -2.11 -31.64 4.00
N ASP A 139 -2.56 -32.89 3.87
CA ASP A 139 -1.98 -34.07 4.54
C ASP A 139 -0.93 -34.69 3.61
N ILE A 140 0.31 -34.25 3.74
CA ILE A 140 1.47 -34.67 2.94
C ILE A 140 2.61 -35.11 3.86
N ASN A 141 3.53 -35.93 3.34
CA ASN A 141 4.66 -36.42 4.13
C ASN A 141 5.70 -35.32 4.43
N PHE A 142 6.60 -35.57 5.40
CA PHE A 142 7.61 -34.58 5.85
C PHE A 142 8.50 -34.07 4.72
N GLU A 143 8.96 -34.91 3.80
CA GLU A 143 9.79 -34.50 2.68
C GLU A 143 9.06 -33.48 1.79
N GLN A 144 7.79 -33.74 1.49
CA GLN A 144 6.96 -32.83 0.72
C GLN A 144 6.67 -31.54 1.48
N GLN A 145 6.44 -31.62 2.81
CA GLN A 145 6.25 -30.43 3.66
C GLN A 145 7.48 -29.52 3.63
N HIS A 146 8.68 -30.08 3.83
CA HIS A 146 9.93 -29.32 3.81
C HIS A 146 10.18 -28.68 2.43
N LYS A 147 10.03 -29.45 1.36
CA LYS A 147 10.20 -28.96 -0.01
C LYS A 147 9.22 -27.82 -0.35
N CYS A 148 7.96 -27.97 0.10
CA CYS A 148 6.93 -26.94 -0.08
C CYS A 148 7.30 -25.65 0.68
N ALA A 149 7.62 -25.78 1.97
CA ALA A 149 8.01 -24.64 2.81
C ALA A 149 9.25 -23.94 2.29
N GLU A 150 10.30 -24.68 1.91
CA GLU A 150 11.54 -24.12 1.33
C GLU A 150 11.28 -23.33 0.05
N ASN A 151 10.47 -23.88 -0.87
CA ASN A 151 10.12 -23.19 -2.11
C ASN A 151 9.32 -21.89 -1.84
N LEU A 152 8.35 -21.94 -0.92
CA LEU A 152 7.56 -20.76 -0.54
C LEU A 152 8.42 -19.70 0.16
N GLU A 153 9.38 -20.11 0.98
CA GLU A 153 10.35 -19.22 1.62
C GLU A 153 11.23 -18.52 0.58
N LYS A 154 11.76 -19.26 -0.39
CA LYS A 154 12.55 -18.69 -1.50
C LYS A 154 11.74 -17.66 -2.30
N ILE A 155 10.49 -18.00 -2.66
CA ILE A 155 9.59 -17.08 -3.37
C ILE A 155 9.33 -15.82 -2.53
N TYR A 156 9.06 -15.98 -1.23
CA TYR A 156 8.84 -14.86 -0.32
C TYR A 156 10.07 -13.96 -0.23
N GLY A 157 11.27 -14.54 -0.07
CA GLY A 157 12.52 -13.79 -0.05
C GLY A 157 12.74 -12.96 -1.33
N ILE A 158 12.48 -13.56 -2.49
CA ILE A 158 12.54 -12.84 -3.77
C ILE A 158 11.53 -11.68 -3.80
N ILE A 159 10.29 -11.90 -3.34
CA ILE A 159 9.25 -10.86 -3.28
C ILE A 159 9.70 -9.70 -2.38
N GLN A 160 10.26 -9.98 -1.19
CA GLN A 160 10.73 -8.95 -0.26
C GLN A 160 11.92 -8.16 -0.85
N ASN A 161 12.87 -8.84 -1.46
CA ASN A 161 14.01 -8.18 -2.12
C ASN A 161 13.54 -7.25 -3.25
N ARG A 162 12.59 -7.69 -4.07
CA ARG A 162 12.00 -6.84 -5.12
C ARG A 162 11.27 -5.61 -4.57
N ARG A 163 10.60 -5.74 -3.43
CA ARG A 163 10.01 -4.56 -2.75
C ARG A 163 11.06 -3.56 -2.31
N LYS A 164 12.17 -4.04 -1.73
CA LYS A 164 13.30 -3.19 -1.34
C LYS A 164 13.94 -2.50 -2.55
N GLU A 165 14.12 -3.23 -3.65
CA GLU A 165 14.65 -2.66 -4.90
C GLU A 165 13.74 -1.56 -5.47
N LEU A 166 12.41 -1.75 -5.46
CA LEU A 166 11.46 -0.73 -5.91
C LEU A 166 11.56 0.54 -5.07
N LEU A 167 11.65 0.42 -3.74
CA LEU A 167 11.85 1.57 -2.85
C LEU A 167 13.19 2.27 -3.10
N ALA A 168 14.27 1.50 -3.29
CA ALA A 168 15.58 2.05 -3.61
C ALA A 168 15.60 2.81 -4.94
N LEU A 169 14.80 2.41 -5.93
CA LEU A 169 14.66 3.13 -7.19
C LEU A 169 13.91 4.48 -7.01
N ASP A 170 12.96 4.57 -6.07
CA ASP A 170 12.32 5.85 -5.70
C ASP A 170 13.32 6.78 -5.01
N ASP A 171 14.10 6.25 -4.07
CA ASP A 171 15.16 7.00 -3.40
C ASP A 171 16.26 7.46 -4.38
N LEU A 172 16.56 6.66 -5.39
CA LEU A 172 17.54 7.01 -6.44
C LEU A 172 17.09 8.22 -7.27
N ILE A 173 15.81 8.32 -7.63
CA ILE A 173 15.26 9.52 -8.31
C ILE A 173 15.43 10.75 -7.44
N LYS A 174 15.09 10.64 -6.15
CA LYS A 174 15.25 11.73 -5.19
C LYS A 174 16.71 12.15 -5.02
N ALA A 175 17.63 11.17 -4.90
CA ALA A 175 19.06 11.42 -4.78
C ALA A 175 19.61 12.14 -6.02
N ARG A 176 19.20 11.71 -7.23
CA ARG A 176 19.61 12.37 -8.49
C ARG A 176 19.09 13.79 -8.57
N PHE A 177 17.85 14.04 -8.15
CA PHE A 177 17.31 15.40 -8.08
C PHE A 177 18.19 16.28 -7.17
N VAL A 178 18.51 15.80 -5.97
CA VAL A 178 19.34 16.57 -5.00
C VAL A 178 20.77 16.80 -5.52
N GLU A 179 21.35 15.81 -6.17
CA GLU A 179 22.68 15.94 -6.80
C GLU A 179 22.70 17.04 -7.86
N MET A 180 21.75 17.04 -8.77
CA MET A 180 21.68 17.99 -9.90
C MET A 180 21.26 19.38 -9.43
N PHE A 181 20.27 19.49 -8.57
CA PHE A 181 19.56 20.73 -8.29
C PHE A 181 19.67 21.21 -6.83
N GLY A 182 20.16 20.39 -5.91
CA GLY A 182 20.19 20.69 -4.48
C GLY A 182 18.87 20.30 -3.78
N SER A 183 18.70 20.78 -2.54
CA SER A 183 17.48 20.52 -1.75
C SER A 183 16.21 20.93 -2.52
N ILE A 184 15.17 20.12 -2.47
CA ILE A 184 13.94 20.32 -3.25
C ILE A 184 13.28 21.67 -2.96
N HIS A 185 13.36 22.17 -1.71
CA HIS A 185 12.65 23.37 -1.28
C HIS A 185 13.57 24.48 -0.74
N GLU A 186 14.88 24.24 -0.67
CA GLU A 186 15.86 25.14 -0.04
C GLU A 186 17.13 25.30 -0.90
N SER A 187 17.07 24.89 -2.17
CA SER A 187 18.20 25.07 -3.08
C SER A 187 18.42 26.54 -3.43
N THR A 188 19.66 26.96 -3.43
CA THR A 188 20.07 28.28 -3.91
C THR A 188 20.65 28.25 -5.33
N LYS A 189 20.69 27.06 -5.97
CA LYS A 189 21.31 26.90 -7.30
C LYS A 189 20.48 27.51 -8.42
N TYR A 190 19.14 27.51 -8.31
CA TYR A 190 18.20 27.96 -9.34
C TYR A 190 17.03 28.71 -8.72
N PRO A 191 16.34 29.56 -9.49
CA PRO A 191 15.19 30.31 -8.97
C PRO A 191 13.99 29.42 -8.68
N TYR A 192 13.20 29.83 -7.70
CA TYR A 192 11.86 29.31 -7.46
C TYR A 192 10.85 30.26 -8.13
N ILE A 193 9.97 29.70 -8.94
CA ILE A 193 8.94 30.44 -9.67
C ILE A 193 7.58 29.85 -9.33
N ALA A 194 6.58 30.70 -9.09
CA ALA A 194 5.23 30.24 -8.83
C ALA A 194 4.63 29.56 -10.08
N VAL A 195 3.87 28.49 -9.89
CA VAL A 195 3.26 27.74 -11.00
C VAL A 195 2.48 28.65 -11.95
N LYS A 196 1.72 29.61 -11.43
CA LYS A 196 0.94 30.58 -12.21
C LYS A 196 1.78 31.45 -13.17
N ASP A 197 3.06 31.63 -12.88
CA ASP A 197 3.98 32.43 -13.72
C ASP A 197 4.66 31.56 -14.80
N LEU A 198 4.55 30.22 -14.63
CA LEU A 198 5.05 29.22 -15.56
C LEU A 198 3.98 28.74 -16.54
N THR A 199 2.76 28.53 -16.04
CA THR A 199 1.67 27.93 -16.82
C THR A 199 0.30 28.22 -16.19
N ASP A 200 -0.76 27.95 -16.96
CA ASP A 200 -2.13 28.01 -16.47
C ASP A 200 -2.48 26.81 -15.60
N VAL A 201 -3.24 27.09 -14.53
CA VAL A 201 -3.83 26.08 -13.65
C VAL A 201 -5.34 26.23 -13.65
N ILE A 202 -6.02 25.21 -14.09
CA ILE A 202 -7.48 25.13 -14.10
C ILE A 202 -7.99 24.01 -13.21
N SER A 203 -9.27 24.03 -12.87
CA SER A 203 -9.96 22.93 -12.17
C SER A 203 -10.89 22.21 -13.12
N GLY A 204 -11.06 20.93 -12.92
CA GLY A 204 -12.06 20.14 -13.62
C GLY A 204 -13.49 20.42 -13.15
N GLY A 205 -14.41 19.60 -13.59
CA GLY A 205 -15.83 19.65 -13.22
C GLY A 205 -16.45 18.26 -13.20
N THR A 206 -17.56 18.13 -12.46
CA THR A 206 -18.34 16.89 -12.43
C THR A 206 -19.72 17.15 -13.04
N PRO A 207 -20.04 16.50 -14.18
CA PRO A 207 -21.40 16.52 -14.69
C PRO A 207 -22.39 15.94 -13.65
N SER A 208 -23.64 16.44 -13.65
CA SER A 208 -24.66 15.95 -12.72
C SER A 208 -24.84 14.44 -12.83
N ARG A 209 -24.76 13.74 -11.71
CA ARG A 209 -24.94 12.28 -11.64
C ARG A 209 -26.39 11.86 -11.85
N ASP A 210 -27.34 12.78 -11.62
CA ASP A 210 -28.78 12.53 -11.81
C ASP A 210 -29.19 12.53 -13.30
N ARG A 211 -28.29 12.96 -14.18
CA ARG A 211 -28.53 12.97 -15.63
C ARG A 211 -27.77 11.84 -16.29
N SER A 212 -28.47 10.72 -16.54
CA SER A 212 -27.89 9.54 -17.16
C SER A 212 -27.30 9.80 -18.54
N GLU A 213 -27.89 10.76 -19.31
CA GLU A 213 -27.42 11.18 -20.62
C GLU A 213 -26.01 11.81 -20.60
N TYR A 214 -25.51 12.23 -19.44
CA TYR A 214 -24.16 12.76 -19.30
C TYR A 214 -23.10 11.66 -19.15
N TRP A 215 -23.52 10.44 -18.84
CA TRP A 215 -22.64 9.32 -18.48
C TRP A 215 -22.82 8.09 -19.37
N TYR A 216 -24.07 7.77 -19.73
CA TYR A 216 -24.36 6.55 -20.47
C TYR A 216 -23.76 6.60 -21.88
N ASN A 217 -22.98 5.57 -22.25
CA ASN A 217 -22.21 5.50 -23.49
C ASN A 217 -21.25 6.68 -23.71
N GLY A 218 -20.73 7.26 -22.63
CA GLY A 218 -19.70 8.31 -22.71
C GLY A 218 -18.44 7.79 -23.39
N THR A 219 -17.80 8.67 -24.16
CA THR A 219 -16.55 8.39 -24.89
C THR A 219 -15.42 9.30 -24.46
N ILE A 220 -15.72 10.40 -23.78
CA ILE A 220 -14.73 11.37 -23.28
C ILE A 220 -14.17 10.87 -21.96
N PRO A 221 -12.85 10.60 -21.83
CA PRO A 221 -12.24 10.17 -20.59
C PRO A 221 -12.47 11.20 -19.46
N TRP A 222 -12.87 10.73 -18.28
CA TRP A 222 -13.10 11.57 -17.12
C TRP A 222 -12.40 11.04 -15.87
N VAL A 223 -11.34 11.73 -15.44
CA VAL A 223 -10.41 11.33 -14.38
C VAL A 223 -10.96 11.72 -13.00
N LYS A 224 -10.95 10.77 -12.07
CA LYS A 224 -11.23 11.00 -10.65
C LYS A 224 -9.94 11.16 -9.86
N THR A 225 -9.98 11.91 -8.76
CA THR A 225 -8.81 12.04 -7.85
C THR A 225 -8.30 10.72 -7.28
N THR A 226 -9.13 9.68 -7.20
CA THR A 226 -8.74 8.34 -6.76
C THR A 226 -7.81 7.62 -7.73
N GLU A 227 -7.78 8.04 -9.01
CA GLU A 227 -6.90 7.50 -10.04
C GLU A 227 -5.51 8.16 -10.04
N LEU A 228 -5.33 9.26 -9.29
CA LEU A 228 -4.03 9.92 -9.11
C LEU A 228 -3.22 9.17 -8.05
N GLN A 229 -2.22 8.41 -8.50
CA GLN A 229 -1.39 7.54 -7.67
C GLN A 229 0.10 7.66 -8.03
N ASN A 230 0.56 8.88 -8.37
CA ASN A 230 1.90 9.17 -8.91
C ASN A 230 2.19 8.30 -10.14
N ASN A 231 1.25 8.30 -11.08
CA ASN A 231 1.23 7.44 -12.26
C ASN A 231 0.98 8.24 -13.54
N VAL A 232 1.29 7.63 -14.68
CA VAL A 232 0.85 8.13 -15.99
C VAL A 232 -0.52 7.56 -16.30
N ILE A 233 -1.54 8.43 -16.47
CA ILE A 233 -2.91 8.04 -16.82
C ILE A 233 -2.97 7.79 -18.33
N LYS A 234 -3.18 6.53 -18.70
CA LYS A 234 -3.33 6.10 -20.11
C LYS A 234 -4.73 5.61 -20.43
N ASN A 235 -5.53 5.35 -19.43
CA ASN A 235 -6.95 4.95 -19.48
C ASN A 235 -7.61 5.39 -18.19
N VAL A 236 -8.93 5.45 -18.18
CA VAL A 236 -9.75 5.88 -17.04
C VAL A 236 -10.89 4.90 -16.82
N ASP A 237 -11.43 4.87 -15.60
CA ASP A 237 -12.58 4.01 -15.27
C ASP A 237 -13.89 4.55 -15.81
N GLU A 238 -14.05 5.88 -15.88
CA GLU A 238 -15.31 6.53 -16.25
C GLU A 238 -15.14 7.46 -17.45
N HIS A 239 -16.22 7.55 -18.23
CA HIS A 239 -16.30 8.43 -19.39
C HIS A 239 -17.56 9.27 -19.30
N ILE A 240 -17.52 10.48 -19.86
CA ILE A 240 -18.68 11.36 -20.03
C ILE A 240 -19.03 11.52 -21.49
N THR A 241 -20.25 11.96 -21.77
CA THR A 241 -20.71 12.28 -23.14
C THR A 241 -20.34 13.72 -23.48
N GLU A 242 -20.47 14.06 -24.79
CA GLU A 242 -20.39 15.46 -25.26
C GLU A 242 -21.40 16.36 -24.54
N SER A 243 -22.63 15.85 -24.31
CA SER A 243 -23.65 16.56 -23.52
C SER A 243 -23.23 16.78 -22.08
N GLY A 244 -22.54 15.80 -21.47
CA GLY A 244 -22.01 15.90 -20.12
C GLY A 244 -20.88 16.93 -20.04
N LEU A 245 -20.00 16.97 -21.04
CA LEU A 245 -18.96 17.98 -21.13
C LEU A 245 -19.56 19.39 -21.31
N ALA A 246 -20.44 19.57 -22.29
CA ALA A 246 -21.07 20.87 -22.60
C ALA A 246 -22.02 21.36 -21.48
N GLY A 247 -22.69 20.44 -20.79
CA GLY A 247 -23.68 20.76 -19.74
C GLY A 247 -23.09 20.88 -18.33
N SER A 248 -21.76 20.95 -18.19
CA SER A 248 -21.09 21.03 -16.91
C SER A 248 -19.89 21.98 -16.91
N SER A 249 -19.20 22.11 -15.76
CA SER A 249 -17.94 22.83 -15.64
C SER A 249 -16.71 21.99 -16.04
N ALA A 250 -16.90 20.74 -16.46
CA ALA A 250 -15.83 19.88 -16.95
C ALA A 250 -15.17 20.51 -18.19
N LYS A 251 -13.85 20.40 -18.29
CA LYS A 251 -13.05 20.92 -19.41
C LYS A 251 -12.10 19.84 -19.88
N MET A 252 -11.90 19.78 -21.20
CA MET A 252 -10.81 18.97 -21.75
C MET A 252 -9.48 19.60 -21.43
N VAL A 253 -8.53 18.77 -21.06
CA VAL A 253 -7.13 19.16 -20.87
C VAL A 253 -6.23 18.26 -21.71
N PRO A 254 -5.15 18.82 -22.28
CA PRO A 254 -4.31 18.11 -23.24
C PRO A 254 -3.40 17.07 -22.55
N ILE A 255 -2.83 16.19 -23.37
CA ILE A 255 -1.71 15.33 -22.99
C ILE A 255 -0.58 16.20 -22.40
N GLY A 256 0.11 15.68 -21.39
CA GLY A 256 1.18 16.42 -20.70
C GLY A 256 0.69 17.27 -19.54
N THR A 257 -0.63 17.37 -19.30
CA THR A 257 -1.16 18.04 -18.11
C THR A 257 -0.77 17.28 -16.84
N VAL A 258 -0.27 18.02 -15.85
CA VAL A 258 0.01 17.48 -14.52
C VAL A 258 -1.21 17.67 -13.63
N LEU A 259 -1.71 16.59 -13.08
CA LEU A 259 -2.87 16.58 -12.19
C LEU A 259 -2.42 16.52 -10.73
N VAL A 260 -3.09 17.30 -9.87
CA VAL A 260 -2.87 17.30 -8.42
C VAL A 260 -4.20 17.12 -7.70
N ALA A 261 -4.31 16.12 -6.84
CA ALA A 261 -5.50 15.89 -6.02
C ALA A 261 -5.58 16.94 -4.90
N MET A 262 -6.56 17.84 -4.99
CA MET A 262 -6.78 18.88 -3.98
C MET A 262 -7.53 18.34 -2.76
N TYR A 263 -8.43 17.37 -2.97
CA TYR A 263 -9.27 16.75 -1.94
C TYR A 263 -9.00 15.25 -1.83
N GLY A 264 -9.33 14.67 -0.69
CA GLY A 264 -9.27 13.24 -0.46
C GLY A 264 -8.82 12.89 0.95
N GLN A 265 -9.34 11.77 1.45
CA GLN A 265 -8.94 11.21 2.73
C GLN A 265 -7.63 10.40 2.61
N GLY A 266 -6.98 10.18 3.74
CA GLY A 266 -5.78 9.36 3.79
C GLY A 266 -4.66 9.93 2.93
N LYS A 267 -4.18 9.15 1.97
CA LYS A 267 -3.03 9.49 1.10
C LYS A 267 -3.42 10.27 -0.15
N THR A 268 -4.69 10.31 -0.56
CA THR A 268 -5.11 10.86 -1.87
C THR A 268 -4.78 12.33 -2.04
N ARG A 269 -5.03 13.18 -1.02
CA ARG A 269 -4.70 14.60 -1.09
C ARG A 269 -3.21 14.82 -1.31
N GLY A 270 -2.84 15.59 -2.32
CA GLY A 270 -1.46 15.85 -2.74
C GLY A 270 -0.88 14.81 -3.70
N MET A 271 -1.61 13.71 -3.95
CA MET A 271 -1.21 12.76 -5.01
C MET A 271 -1.28 13.41 -6.37
N THR A 272 -0.41 12.98 -7.27
CA THR A 272 -0.26 13.53 -8.61
C THR A 272 -0.44 12.48 -9.68
N ALA A 273 -0.67 12.94 -10.91
CA ALA A 273 -0.57 12.10 -12.09
C ALA A 273 -0.16 12.94 -13.31
N TYR A 274 0.40 12.28 -14.31
CA TYR A 274 0.71 12.83 -15.62
C TYR A 274 -0.30 12.30 -16.63
N LEU A 275 -0.94 13.19 -17.41
CA LEU A 275 -1.88 12.76 -18.43
C LEU A 275 -1.16 12.29 -19.69
N GLY A 276 -1.26 10.99 -19.98
CA GLY A 276 -0.82 10.37 -21.23
C GLY A 276 -1.89 10.32 -22.32
N ILE A 277 -3.09 10.82 -22.04
CA ILE A 277 -4.24 10.95 -22.95
C ILE A 277 -4.89 12.33 -22.76
N GLU A 278 -5.66 12.80 -23.74
CA GLU A 278 -6.57 13.91 -23.51
C GLU A 278 -7.74 13.45 -22.65
N ALA A 279 -8.10 14.23 -21.62
CA ALA A 279 -9.16 13.87 -20.69
C ALA A 279 -9.83 15.09 -20.08
N SER A 280 -11.01 14.91 -19.52
CA SER A 280 -11.59 15.81 -18.53
C SER A 280 -11.33 15.29 -17.12
N THR A 281 -11.56 16.09 -16.10
CA THR A 281 -11.31 15.72 -14.70
C THR A 281 -12.43 16.19 -13.79
N ASN A 282 -12.53 15.60 -12.60
CA ASN A 282 -13.46 16.12 -11.60
C ASN A 282 -12.93 17.44 -10.98
N GLN A 283 -13.79 18.18 -10.30
CA GLN A 283 -13.46 19.47 -9.67
C GLN A 283 -12.42 19.40 -8.55
N ALA A 284 -12.13 18.21 -8.05
CA ALA A 284 -11.13 18.00 -7.01
C ALA A 284 -9.70 17.84 -7.57
N CYS A 285 -9.53 17.83 -8.89
CA CYS A 285 -8.25 17.87 -9.58
C CYS A 285 -7.87 19.33 -9.93
N ALA A 286 -6.67 19.75 -9.54
CA ALA A 286 -6.01 20.89 -10.17
C ALA A 286 -5.24 20.36 -11.38
N CYS A 287 -5.46 20.99 -12.54
CA CYS A 287 -4.84 20.66 -13.83
C CYS A 287 -3.81 21.74 -14.17
N ILE A 288 -2.53 21.40 -14.07
CA ILE A 288 -1.40 22.27 -14.46
C ILE A 288 -1.13 21.97 -15.93
N LEU A 289 -1.41 22.94 -16.81
CA LEU A 289 -1.33 22.73 -18.26
C LEU A 289 0.13 22.68 -18.75
N PRO A 290 0.41 22.02 -19.89
CA PRO A 290 1.73 22.07 -20.51
C PRO A 290 2.13 23.52 -20.87
N SER A 291 3.44 23.80 -20.82
CA SER A 291 4.00 25.13 -21.13
C SER A 291 5.39 24.98 -21.73
N GLU A 292 5.82 25.95 -22.55
CA GLU A 292 7.19 26.01 -23.07
C GLU A 292 8.23 26.45 -22.00
N LYS A 293 7.78 27.03 -20.89
CA LYS A 293 8.65 27.55 -19.83
C LYS A 293 9.23 26.49 -18.93
N ILE A 294 8.62 25.29 -18.90
CA ILE A 294 9.04 24.17 -18.04
C ILE A 294 8.63 22.84 -18.67
N ASP A 295 9.48 21.84 -18.56
CA ASP A 295 9.16 20.48 -18.99
C ASP A 295 8.04 19.89 -18.11
N SER A 296 6.96 19.39 -18.72
CA SER A 296 5.79 18.87 -18.01
C SER A 296 6.11 17.64 -17.17
N MET A 297 7.02 16.78 -17.62
CA MET A 297 7.44 15.60 -16.86
C MET A 297 8.31 16.00 -15.66
N PHE A 298 9.18 17.00 -15.83
CA PHE A 298 9.94 17.60 -14.74
C PHE A 298 8.99 18.22 -13.70
N MET A 299 8.01 19.01 -14.14
CA MET A 299 6.97 19.59 -13.27
C MET A 299 6.27 18.51 -12.47
N TRP A 300 5.83 17.43 -13.13
CA TRP A 300 5.17 16.32 -12.46
C TRP A 300 6.06 15.68 -11.39
N LYS A 301 7.32 15.34 -11.74
CA LYS A 301 8.25 14.73 -10.77
C LYS A 301 8.60 15.69 -9.63
N TYR A 302 8.68 16.98 -9.87
CA TYR A 302 8.85 17.97 -8.81
C TYR A 302 7.68 17.96 -7.82
N PHE A 303 6.45 17.90 -8.31
CA PHE A 303 5.24 17.80 -7.48
C PHE A 303 5.18 16.46 -6.71
N GLU A 304 5.56 15.36 -7.33
CA GLU A 304 5.66 14.06 -6.67
C GLU A 304 6.66 14.09 -5.51
N LEU A 305 7.86 14.64 -5.73
CA LEU A 305 8.89 14.82 -4.71
C LEU A 305 8.48 15.83 -3.62
N SER A 306 7.55 16.70 -3.92
CA SER A 306 7.02 17.74 -3.01
C SER A 306 5.78 17.30 -2.22
N TYR A 307 5.41 16.02 -2.24
CA TYR A 307 4.16 15.51 -1.66
C TYR A 307 3.91 15.98 -0.22
N ASP A 308 4.89 15.85 0.67
CA ASP A 308 4.74 16.25 2.07
C ASP A 308 4.59 17.77 2.23
N LYS A 309 5.33 18.54 1.45
CA LYS A 309 5.22 20.00 1.43
C LYS A 309 3.85 20.47 0.95
N LEU A 310 3.32 19.86 -0.11
CA LEU A 310 1.96 20.12 -0.60
C LEU A 310 0.92 19.85 0.49
N ARG A 311 1.01 18.70 1.14
CA ARG A 311 0.09 18.33 2.21
C ARG A 311 0.12 19.28 3.41
N SER A 312 1.30 19.81 3.74
CA SER A 312 1.46 20.78 4.83
C SER A 312 0.78 22.13 4.55
N LEU A 313 0.48 22.46 3.29
CA LEU A 313 -0.25 23.67 2.92
C LEU A 313 -1.75 23.58 3.15
N ALA A 314 -2.29 22.38 3.32
CA ALA A 314 -3.73 22.18 3.42
C ALA A 314 -4.32 22.87 4.64
N GLN A 315 -5.47 23.53 4.46
CA GLN A 315 -6.19 24.31 5.49
C GLN A 315 -7.58 23.73 5.72
N GLY A 316 -8.10 23.90 6.95
CA GLY A 316 -9.42 23.48 7.38
C GLY A 316 -9.42 22.79 8.75
N ALA A 317 -10.35 23.12 9.61
CA ALA A 317 -10.38 22.64 11.01
C ALA A 317 -10.82 21.17 11.17
N GLY A 318 -11.63 20.64 10.23
CA GLY A 318 -12.11 19.25 10.30
C GLY A 318 -11.47 18.33 9.26
N GLN A 319 -11.48 18.75 8.00
CA GLN A 319 -10.86 18.04 6.88
C GLN A 319 -10.02 19.02 6.08
N PRO A 320 -8.71 19.13 6.36
CA PRO A 320 -7.85 20.05 5.64
C PRO A 320 -7.76 19.66 4.16
N ASN A 321 -7.95 20.64 3.26
CA ASN A 321 -7.89 20.46 1.81
C ASN A 321 -6.91 21.45 1.17
N LEU A 322 -6.41 21.09 0.00
CA LEU A 322 -5.75 22.03 -0.92
C LEU A 322 -6.80 22.79 -1.74
N ASN A 323 -6.41 23.88 -2.35
CA ASN A 323 -7.23 24.61 -3.31
C ASN A 323 -6.39 25.10 -4.50
N GLY A 324 -7.08 25.54 -5.56
CA GLY A 324 -6.43 25.99 -6.78
C GLY A 324 -5.42 27.14 -6.57
N ASN A 325 -5.68 28.06 -5.63
CA ASN A 325 -4.76 29.16 -5.33
C ASN A 325 -3.47 28.68 -4.66
N MET A 326 -3.54 27.67 -3.80
CA MET A 326 -2.35 27.05 -3.22
C MET A 326 -1.48 26.41 -4.31
N ILE A 327 -2.07 25.71 -5.27
CA ILE A 327 -1.35 25.11 -6.41
C ILE A 327 -0.78 26.20 -7.31
N LYS A 328 -1.55 27.24 -7.64
CA LYS A 328 -1.09 28.38 -8.46
C LYS A 328 0.13 29.11 -7.86
N ASN A 329 0.16 29.26 -6.53
CA ASN A 329 1.24 29.95 -5.83
C ASN A 329 2.35 29.01 -5.33
N PHE A 330 2.25 27.71 -5.59
CA PHE A 330 3.27 26.75 -5.21
C PHE A 330 4.59 27.07 -5.95
N GLN A 331 5.68 27.13 -5.20
CA GLN A 331 7.00 27.49 -5.72
C GLN A 331 7.70 26.25 -6.28
N VAL A 332 8.07 26.30 -7.55
CA VAL A 332 8.78 25.25 -8.26
C VAL A 332 10.19 25.71 -8.57
N LEU A 333 11.18 24.89 -8.29
CA LEU A 333 12.56 25.12 -8.71
C LEU A 333 12.67 24.98 -10.23
N VAL A 334 13.23 26.00 -10.92
CA VAL A 334 13.27 26.04 -12.38
C VAL A 334 14.73 26.11 -12.86
N PRO A 335 15.40 24.96 -13.03
CA PRO A 335 16.70 24.92 -13.68
C PRO A 335 16.57 25.10 -15.21
N PRO A 336 17.68 25.30 -15.95
CA PRO A 336 17.70 25.34 -17.42
C PRO A 336 17.00 24.11 -18.02
N ILE A 337 16.30 24.30 -19.15
CA ILE A 337 15.45 23.29 -19.78
C ILE A 337 16.23 22.00 -20.16
N GLU A 338 17.50 22.15 -20.53
CA GLU A 338 18.38 21.03 -20.88
C GLU A 338 18.63 20.12 -19.65
N LEU A 339 18.84 20.72 -18.47
CA LEU A 339 19.02 19.98 -17.23
C LEU A 339 17.71 19.33 -16.75
N GLN A 340 16.56 19.99 -17.00
CA GLN A 340 15.25 19.37 -16.76
C GLN A 340 15.10 18.10 -17.61
N LYS A 341 15.40 18.17 -18.90
CA LYS A 341 15.35 17.02 -19.84
C LYS A 341 16.34 15.92 -19.47
N GLU A 342 17.55 16.27 -19.01
CA GLU A 342 18.52 15.29 -18.52
C GLU A 342 17.96 14.51 -17.32
N PHE A 343 17.40 15.21 -16.35
CA PHE A 343 16.74 14.60 -15.20
C PHE A 343 15.55 13.72 -15.62
N VAL A 344 14.70 14.20 -16.51
CA VAL A 344 13.55 13.44 -17.05
C VAL A 344 14.02 12.15 -17.74
N SER A 345 15.06 12.23 -18.57
CA SER A 345 15.64 11.04 -19.23
C SER A 345 16.12 10.00 -18.22
N PHE A 346 16.77 10.45 -17.14
CA PHE A 346 17.16 9.57 -16.05
C PHE A 346 15.95 8.92 -15.37
N VAL A 347 14.91 9.70 -15.03
CA VAL A 347 13.67 9.20 -14.44
C VAL A 347 13.01 8.16 -15.32
N GLU A 348 12.91 8.40 -16.62
CA GLU A 348 12.33 7.44 -17.58
C GLU A 348 13.08 6.10 -17.59
N GLN A 349 14.41 6.11 -17.48
CA GLN A 349 15.21 4.87 -17.39
C GLN A 349 14.92 4.11 -16.10
N VAL A 350 14.81 4.82 -14.97
CA VAL A 350 14.46 4.22 -13.67
C VAL A 350 13.03 3.67 -13.72
N ASP A 351 12.07 4.41 -14.27
CA ASP A 351 10.66 3.98 -14.36
C ASP A 351 10.49 2.75 -15.28
N LYS A 352 11.27 2.62 -16.38
CA LYS A 352 11.32 1.39 -17.18
C LYS A 352 11.78 0.19 -16.34
N SER A 353 12.80 0.38 -15.49
CA SER A 353 13.29 -0.67 -14.58
C SER A 353 12.22 -1.04 -13.54
N LYS A 354 11.54 -0.05 -12.94
CA LYS A 354 10.42 -0.28 -12.01
C LYS A 354 9.30 -1.08 -12.65
N LEU A 355 8.91 -0.76 -13.87
CA LEU A 355 7.85 -1.47 -14.58
C LEU A 355 8.19 -2.96 -14.79
N MET A 356 9.44 -3.25 -15.14
CA MET A 356 9.92 -4.63 -15.27
C MET A 356 9.84 -5.39 -13.94
N PHE A 357 10.27 -4.76 -12.83
CA PHE A 357 10.22 -5.35 -11.49
C PHE A 357 8.78 -5.54 -11.00
N GLN A 358 7.87 -4.60 -11.26
CA GLN A 358 6.45 -4.71 -10.90
C GLN A 358 5.77 -5.89 -11.61
N LYS A 359 6.01 -6.07 -12.91
CA LYS A 359 5.47 -7.22 -13.68
C LYS A 359 5.97 -8.55 -13.12
N LEU A 360 7.25 -8.62 -12.77
CA LEU A 360 7.83 -9.83 -12.16
C LEU A 360 7.24 -10.09 -10.77
N HIS A 361 7.09 -9.04 -9.95
CA HIS A 361 6.48 -9.11 -8.63
C HIS A 361 5.03 -9.64 -8.68
N GLN A 362 4.21 -9.14 -9.62
CA GLN A 362 2.84 -9.64 -9.82
C GLN A 362 2.81 -11.14 -10.17
N LYS A 363 3.70 -11.59 -11.08
CA LYS A 363 3.81 -13.02 -11.42
C LYS A 363 4.19 -13.87 -10.21
N LEU A 364 5.14 -13.42 -9.38
CA LEU A 364 5.57 -14.12 -8.17
C LEU A 364 4.44 -14.20 -7.12
N ASN A 365 3.68 -13.12 -6.92
CA ASN A 365 2.53 -13.13 -6.02
C ASN A 365 1.46 -14.14 -6.45
N ILE A 366 1.17 -14.24 -7.76
CA ILE A 366 0.24 -15.23 -8.31
C ILE A 366 0.76 -16.67 -8.07
N LEU A 367 2.06 -16.89 -8.25
CA LEU A 367 2.67 -18.20 -7.97
C LEU A 367 2.59 -18.56 -6.49
N GLN A 368 2.83 -17.60 -5.60
CA GLN A 368 2.71 -17.79 -4.15
C GLN A 368 1.28 -18.11 -3.73
N GLN A 369 0.29 -17.43 -4.29
CA GLN A 369 -1.14 -17.72 -4.04
C GLN A 369 -1.49 -19.14 -4.52
N LYS A 370 -1.17 -19.48 -5.75
CA LYS A 370 -1.43 -20.84 -6.30
C LYS A 370 -0.72 -21.95 -5.51
N ALA A 371 0.46 -21.69 -4.97
CA ALA A 371 1.18 -22.64 -4.14
C ALA A 371 0.58 -22.76 -2.71
N GLY A 372 -0.10 -21.72 -2.22
CA GLY A 372 -0.85 -21.76 -0.95
C GLY A 372 -2.22 -22.41 -1.06
N ASP A 373 -2.76 -22.54 -2.29
CA ASP A 373 -4.02 -23.25 -2.59
C ASP A 373 -3.80 -24.75 -2.86
N ILE A 374 -2.56 -25.21 -2.86
CA ILE A 374 -2.15 -26.62 -2.92
C ILE A 374 -2.04 -27.16 -1.50
#